data_97414f35a89cd14685cf0adc99257172
#
_entry.id   97414f35a89cd14685cf0adc99257172
#
_cell.length_a   1.000
_cell.length_b   1.000
_cell.length_c   1.000
_cell.angle_alpha   90.00
_cell.angle_beta   90.00
_cell.angle_gamma   90.00
#
_symmetry.space_group_name_H-M   'P 1'
#
loop_
_entity.id
_entity.type
_entity.pdbx_description
1 polymer ?
#
loop_
_entity_poly.entity_id
_entity_poly.type
_entity_poly.pdbx_seq_one_letter_code
_entity_poly.pdbx_strand_id
1 'polypeptide(L)'
;MDGSCLVAKLLPSRRKCPFRRCPRTVIWARLITKRRPETAAGELKMVHHWSPDTWTSAAPEIGTVTFYVAPGFELLALSSALEVLRLANRAARRDVFRWRTVSHAGEAVNASCGISVAADGDLAQERRHQSHPDRPLMAIVCGDEPNDGRESKALNAWLRECRQRRIMIGAFGSGVVALAKTGLLNDRKCSIHWEAYPAFKEHFMHIESVTTVYEVDDNIWTCAGGAAAFDMMAQFVKQHCGEPVAVNVGELAVAGRIRAGDERQRLPLLRQHGTINPTVVKLIGLMQENLASPLTMAELAAAVALSRRQIERLFRNELGRSPRRYFRELRLEHARLLLAQSTLPVLEVAIACGFISASHFSKCFRAAHLIAPHQARGLPARRYLNVPSQGFQSAAI
;
A
#
# COMPACT_ATOMS: atom_id res chain seq x y z
N MET A 1 -28.01 33.66 -53.97
CA MET A 1 -26.79 33.61 -54.78
C MET A 1 -25.88 32.64 -54.06
N ASP A 2 -26.05 31.33 -54.29
CA ASP A 2 -25.42 30.46 -55.31
C ASP A 2 -23.91 30.45 -55.12
N GLY A 3 -23.27 29.42 -54.90
CA GLY A 3 -23.22 28.07 -55.38
C GLY A 3 -22.22 27.27 -54.51
N SER A 4 -22.52 26.16 -54.07
CA SER A 4 -22.51 24.84 -54.68
C SER A 4 -21.16 24.36 -55.23
N CYS A 5 -20.72 23.27 -54.60
CA CYS A 5 -20.20 22.07 -55.22
C CYS A 5 -18.73 22.03 -55.66
N LEU A 6 -17.96 21.16 -55.04
CA LEU A 6 -17.39 20.04 -55.78
C LEU A 6 -16.73 19.01 -54.82
N VAL A 7 -17.46 17.93 -54.70
CA VAL A 7 -16.98 16.61 -54.26
C VAL A 7 -16.37 15.94 -55.49
N ALA A 8 -15.30 15.23 -55.40
CA ALA A 8 -15.23 13.86 -55.85
C ALA A 8 -13.81 13.28 -55.91
N LYS A 9 -13.73 12.08 -55.42
CA LYS A 9 -12.93 10.97 -55.92
C LYS A 9 -11.43 10.94 -55.61
N LEU A 10 -11.10 9.96 -54.78
CA LEU A 10 -10.14 8.91 -55.15
C LEU A 10 -10.15 7.78 -54.11
N LEU A 11 -10.86 6.72 -54.44
CA LEU A 11 -10.60 5.38 -53.91
C LEU A 11 -9.60 4.70 -54.84
N PRO A 12 -8.69 3.89 -54.28
CA PRO A 12 -8.19 2.74 -55.01
C PRO A 12 -8.49 1.41 -54.30
N SER A 13 -9.20 0.60 -55.03
CA SER A 13 -9.04 -0.83 -55.28
C SER A 13 -8.76 -1.81 -54.14
N ARG A 14 -9.76 -2.65 -54.01
CA ARG A 14 -9.72 -3.99 -53.37
C ARG A 14 -8.47 -4.78 -53.74
N ARG A 15 -7.71 -5.26 -52.79
CA ARG A 15 -6.89 -6.46 -52.95
C ARG A 15 -7.48 -7.58 -52.11
N LYS A 16 -7.76 -8.67 -52.80
CA LYS A 16 -8.32 -9.93 -52.34
C LYS A 16 -7.38 -10.60 -51.32
N CYS A 17 -7.91 -11.00 -50.19
CA CYS A 17 -7.24 -11.87 -49.26
C CYS A 17 -7.62 -13.34 -49.59
N PRO A 18 -6.70 -14.24 -49.85
CA PRO A 18 -6.97 -15.65 -50.08
C PRO A 18 -6.72 -16.46 -48.80
N PHE A 19 -7.73 -16.63 -47.98
CA PHE A 19 -7.73 -17.75 -47.04
C PHE A 19 -9.10 -18.44 -47.09
N ARG A 20 -9.10 -19.55 -47.82
CA ARG A 20 -10.17 -20.53 -47.84
C ARG A 20 -10.23 -21.27 -46.50
N ARG A 21 -11.44 -21.35 -45.96
CA ARG A 21 -12.09 -22.42 -45.20
C ARG A 21 -11.16 -23.47 -44.58
N CYS A 22 -11.15 -23.51 -43.28
CA CYS A 22 -10.85 -24.72 -42.52
C CYS A 22 -12.11 -25.18 -41.78
N PRO A 23 -12.46 -26.46 -41.84
CA PRO A 23 -13.75 -26.96 -41.33
C PRO A 23 -13.71 -27.13 -39.83
N ARG A 24 -14.82 -26.83 -39.21
CA ARG A 24 -15.15 -27.13 -37.83
C ARG A 24 -15.28 -28.64 -37.60
N THR A 25 -14.97 -29.01 -36.41
CA THR A 25 -15.46 -30.17 -35.60
C THR A 25 -14.70 -31.51 -35.76
N VAL A 26 -14.53 -32.13 -34.57
CA VAL A 26 -14.11 -33.51 -34.30
C VAL A 26 -12.61 -33.71 -34.24
N ILE A 27 -12.06 -33.59 -33.04
CA ILE A 27 -10.99 -34.44 -32.45
C ILE A 27 -10.77 -33.98 -30.98
N TRP A 28 -11.70 -34.27 -30.08
CA TRP A 28 -11.47 -34.33 -28.64
C TRP A 28 -12.37 -35.36 -27.94
N ALA A 29 -12.54 -36.52 -28.54
CA ALA A 29 -13.29 -37.59 -27.94
C ALA A 29 -12.72 -38.96 -28.32
N ARG A 30 -11.44 -39.20 -28.06
CA ARG A 30 -10.87 -40.58 -28.09
C ARG A 30 -9.42 -40.56 -27.58
N LEU A 31 -9.23 -40.48 -26.26
CA LEU A 31 -8.00 -40.89 -25.61
C LEU A 31 -8.14 -40.93 -24.06
N ILE A 32 -9.26 -41.47 -23.55
CA ILE A 32 -9.34 -41.91 -22.17
C ILE A 32 -10.10 -43.24 -22.16
N THR A 33 -9.47 -44.30 -22.59
CA THR A 33 -9.75 -45.68 -22.14
C THR A 33 -8.48 -46.50 -22.42
N LYS A 34 -7.71 -46.72 -21.38
CA LYS A 34 -6.95 -47.95 -21.04
C LYS A 34 -5.77 -47.61 -20.14
N ARG A 35 -5.93 -47.86 -18.88
CA ARG A 35 -5.15 -48.67 -17.94
C ARG A 35 -5.31 -48.20 -16.51
N ARG A 36 -6.06 -48.95 -15.73
CA ARG A 36 -5.85 -49.01 -14.28
C ARG A 36 -4.56 -49.80 -14.02
N PRO A 37 -3.83 -49.45 -12.98
CA PRO A 37 -3.51 -50.41 -11.94
C PRO A 37 -4.06 -49.99 -10.59
N GLU A 38 -4.44 -50.97 -9.85
CA GLU A 38 -4.91 -50.98 -8.46
C GLU A 38 -3.81 -50.61 -7.46
N THR A 39 -4.30 -50.13 -6.29
CA THR A 39 -3.65 -50.08 -5.00
C THR A 39 -2.71 -48.94 -4.68
N ALA A 40 -3.24 -47.91 -4.01
CA ALA A 40 -2.77 -47.39 -2.73
C ALA A 40 -3.79 -46.39 -2.19
N ALA A 41 -4.34 -46.68 -1.02
CA ALA A 41 -5.24 -45.83 -0.28
C ALA A 41 -4.51 -44.55 0.15
N GLY A 42 -4.87 -43.44 -0.47
CA GLY A 42 -4.48 -42.11 -0.08
C GLY A 42 -5.71 -41.22 -0.23
N GLU A 43 -6.17 -40.64 0.86
CA GLU A 43 -7.36 -39.83 0.94
C GLU A 43 -7.34 -38.73 -0.14
N LEU A 44 -8.19 -38.86 -1.15
CA LEU A 44 -8.54 -37.77 -2.06
C LEU A 44 -9.39 -36.79 -1.27
N LYS A 45 -8.80 -35.67 -0.83
CA LYS A 45 -9.58 -34.51 -0.41
C LYS A 45 -10.49 -34.12 -1.56
N MET A 46 -11.79 -34.24 -1.32
CA MET A 46 -12.82 -33.80 -2.25
C MET A 46 -12.63 -32.34 -2.60
N VAL A 47 -12.41 -32.06 -3.87
CA VAL A 47 -12.60 -30.74 -4.44
C VAL A 47 -14.09 -30.45 -4.36
N HIS A 48 -14.51 -29.63 -3.43
CA HIS A 48 -15.88 -29.18 -3.34
C HIS A 48 -16.25 -28.44 -4.63
N HIS A 49 -17.07 -29.07 -5.45
CA HIS A 49 -17.81 -28.40 -6.51
C HIS A 49 -18.69 -27.34 -5.85
N TRP A 50 -18.36 -26.07 -6.08
CA TRP A 50 -19.17 -24.95 -5.65
C TRP A 50 -20.53 -25.00 -6.36
N SER A 51 -21.62 -25.15 -5.62
CA SER A 51 -22.99 -25.04 -6.10
C SER A 51 -23.58 -23.73 -5.59
N PRO A 52 -24.19 -22.90 -6.43
CA PRO A 52 -24.77 -21.62 -6.00
C PRO A 52 -25.87 -21.73 -4.94
N ASP A 53 -26.41 -22.94 -4.72
CA ASP A 53 -27.61 -23.18 -3.92
C ASP A 53 -27.36 -23.53 -2.45
N THR A 54 -26.12 -23.49 -1.95
CA THR A 54 -25.79 -23.83 -0.55
C THR A 54 -25.82 -22.66 0.44
N TRP A 55 -26.47 -21.56 0.08
CA TRP A 55 -26.66 -20.42 0.99
C TRP A 55 -28.01 -20.50 1.73
N THR A 56 -28.14 -21.49 2.61
CA THR A 56 -29.24 -21.51 3.58
C THR A 56 -28.73 -21.00 4.92
N SER A 57 -28.80 -19.71 5.13
CA SER A 57 -28.92 -19.06 6.44
C SER A 57 -29.36 -17.64 6.19
N ALA A 58 -30.14 -17.07 7.12
CA ALA A 58 -30.78 -15.76 7.07
C ALA A 58 -29.91 -14.72 6.33
N ALA A 59 -30.52 -13.96 5.40
CA ALA A 59 -29.79 -12.97 4.62
C ALA A 59 -28.94 -12.12 5.57
N PRO A 60 -27.60 -12.09 5.42
CA PRO A 60 -26.78 -11.29 6.31
C PRO A 60 -27.26 -9.84 6.22
N GLU A 61 -27.45 -9.22 7.37
CA GLU A 61 -27.76 -7.80 7.46
C GLU A 61 -26.75 -6.99 6.63
N ILE A 62 -27.24 -5.95 5.94
CA ILE A 62 -26.38 -5.09 5.13
C ILE A 62 -25.40 -4.39 6.07
N GLY A 63 -24.11 -4.65 5.90
CA GLY A 63 -23.06 -4.02 6.72
C GLY A 63 -22.73 -2.62 6.22
N THR A 64 -22.81 -1.60 7.07
CA THR A 64 -22.39 -0.24 6.74
C THR A 64 -20.93 -0.02 7.08
N VAL A 65 -20.13 0.53 6.16
CA VAL A 65 -18.76 0.97 6.40
C VAL A 65 -18.71 2.49 6.35
N THR A 66 -18.21 3.11 7.40
CA THR A 66 -18.09 4.57 7.49
C THR A 66 -16.66 5.00 7.28
N PHE A 67 -16.45 5.93 6.36
CA PHE A 67 -15.13 6.52 6.06
C PHE A 67 -15.09 7.95 6.58
N TYR A 68 -14.32 8.19 7.64
CA TYR A 68 -13.99 9.55 8.06
C TYR A 68 -12.88 10.08 7.16
N VAL A 69 -13.14 11.18 6.46
CA VAL A 69 -12.18 11.83 5.55
C VAL A 69 -11.67 13.12 6.17
N ALA A 70 -10.36 13.20 6.41
CA ALA A 70 -9.68 14.40 6.88
C ALA A 70 -9.03 15.16 5.71
N PRO A 71 -8.80 16.47 5.80
CA PRO A 71 -8.12 17.23 4.77
C PRO A 71 -6.78 16.60 4.36
N GLY A 72 -6.53 16.54 3.06
CA GLY A 72 -5.30 15.93 2.53
C GLY A 72 -5.29 14.40 2.48
N PHE A 73 -6.43 13.75 2.68
CA PHE A 73 -6.54 12.28 2.57
C PHE A 73 -6.09 11.76 1.19
N GLU A 74 -5.69 10.50 1.14
CA GLU A 74 -5.29 9.84 -0.11
C GLU A 74 -6.52 9.37 -0.90
N LEU A 75 -6.80 10.03 -2.04
CA LEU A 75 -7.94 9.66 -2.89
C LEU A 75 -7.87 8.22 -3.38
N LEU A 76 -6.67 7.73 -3.72
CA LEU A 76 -6.48 6.35 -4.18
C LEU A 76 -6.90 5.34 -3.11
N ALA A 77 -6.57 5.58 -1.85
CA ALA A 77 -6.95 4.66 -0.76
C ALA A 77 -8.46 4.63 -0.56
N LEU A 78 -9.11 5.80 -0.49
CA LEU A 78 -10.56 5.90 -0.34
C LEU A 78 -11.29 5.27 -1.54
N SER A 79 -10.95 5.66 -2.77
CA SER A 79 -11.60 5.16 -3.98
C SER A 79 -11.43 3.65 -4.15
N SER A 80 -10.24 3.11 -3.85
CA SER A 80 -9.99 1.66 -3.88
C SER A 80 -10.89 0.91 -2.91
N ALA A 81 -11.04 1.43 -1.68
CA ALA A 81 -11.89 0.83 -0.66
C ALA A 81 -13.38 0.84 -1.05
N LEU A 82 -13.87 1.98 -1.54
CA LEU A 82 -15.25 2.12 -2.02
C LEU A 82 -15.54 1.18 -3.20
N GLU A 83 -14.62 1.10 -4.16
CA GLU A 83 -14.74 0.20 -5.31
C GLU A 83 -14.77 -1.28 -4.89
N VAL A 84 -13.98 -1.70 -3.92
CA VAL A 84 -14.02 -3.08 -3.41
C VAL A 84 -15.39 -3.41 -2.84
N LEU A 85 -16.01 -2.51 -2.04
CA LEU A 85 -17.34 -2.73 -1.49
C LEU A 85 -18.41 -2.77 -2.59
N ARG A 86 -18.35 -1.85 -3.56
CA ARG A 86 -19.26 -1.83 -4.72
C ARG A 86 -19.14 -3.11 -5.56
N LEU A 87 -17.90 -3.56 -5.82
CA LEU A 87 -17.64 -4.78 -6.56
C LEU A 87 -18.05 -6.03 -5.79
N ALA A 88 -17.95 -6.01 -4.45
CA ALA A 88 -18.44 -7.09 -3.60
C ALA A 88 -19.97 -7.24 -3.72
N ASN A 89 -20.75 -6.14 -3.70
CA ASN A 89 -22.19 -6.17 -3.94
C ASN A 89 -22.51 -6.75 -5.34
N ARG A 90 -21.75 -6.32 -6.35
CA ARG A 90 -21.90 -6.84 -7.72
C ARG A 90 -21.58 -8.35 -7.79
N ALA A 91 -20.48 -8.79 -7.17
CA ALA A 91 -20.06 -10.19 -7.15
C ALA A 91 -21.06 -11.07 -6.39
N ALA A 92 -21.60 -10.59 -5.26
CA ALA A 92 -22.62 -11.25 -4.47
C ALA A 92 -24.03 -11.19 -5.07
N ARG A 93 -24.24 -10.38 -6.12
CA ARG A 93 -25.53 -10.12 -6.76
C ARG A 93 -26.62 -9.61 -5.81
N ARG A 94 -26.23 -8.91 -4.76
CA ARG A 94 -27.09 -8.30 -3.74
C ARG A 94 -26.31 -7.24 -2.98
N ASP A 95 -27.02 -6.33 -2.30
CA ASP A 95 -26.43 -5.36 -1.40
C ASP A 95 -25.98 -6.07 -0.11
N VAL A 96 -24.69 -6.28 0.02
CA VAL A 96 -24.03 -6.80 1.23
C VAL A 96 -23.45 -5.67 2.05
N PHE A 97 -22.95 -4.63 1.38
CA PHE A 97 -22.32 -3.47 1.98
C PHE A 97 -23.00 -2.17 1.53
N ARG A 98 -23.14 -1.25 2.47
CA ARG A 98 -23.36 0.17 2.24
C ARG A 98 -22.17 0.94 2.80
N TRP A 99 -22.00 2.17 2.38
CA TRP A 99 -20.94 3.03 2.87
C TRP A 99 -21.42 4.45 3.02
N ARG A 100 -20.75 5.18 3.91
CA ARG A 100 -20.95 6.62 4.13
C ARG A 100 -19.57 7.26 4.24
N THR A 101 -19.40 8.43 3.64
CA THR A 101 -18.29 9.32 3.84
C THR A 101 -18.69 10.41 4.83
N VAL A 102 -17.88 10.65 5.86
CA VAL A 102 -18.13 11.68 6.86
C VAL A 102 -16.91 12.56 7.01
N SER A 103 -17.16 13.87 7.16
CA SER A 103 -16.13 14.84 7.55
C SER A 103 -16.43 15.40 8.93
N HIS A 104 -15.59 16.31 9.43
CA HIS A 104 -15.78 16.86 10.75
C HIS A 104 -17.16 17.54 10.91
N ALA A 105 -17.50 18.43 9.99
CA ALA A 105 -18.74 19.23 10.01
C ALA A 105 -19.67 18.96 8.80
N GLY A 106 -19.42 17.90 8.01
CA GLY A 106 -20.25 17.53 6.86
C GLY A 106 -19.88 18.25 5.56
N GLU A 107 -18.81 19.04 5.57
CA GLU A 107 -18.31 19.74 4.40
C GLU A 107 -17.56 18.82 3.43
N ALA A 108 -17.44 19.27 2.19
CA ALA A 108 -16.61 18.62 1.20
C ALA A 108 -15.12 18.77 1.57
N VAL A 109 -14.34 17.71 1.39
CA VAL A 109 -12.96 17.62 1.83
C VAL A 109 -12.02 17.45 0.63
N ASN A 110 -10.94 18.22 0.59
CA ASN A 110 -9.93 18.13 -0.46
C ASN A 110 -8.95 16.99 -0.17
N ALA A 111 -8.82 16.08 -1.12
CA ALA A 111 -7.79 15.06 -1.13
C ALA A 111 -6.39 15.66 -1.36
N SER A 112 -5.35 14.91 -1.07
CA SER A 112 -3.94 15.31 -1.30
C SER A 112 -3.61 15.64 -2.77
N CYS A 113 -4.40 15.13 -3.72
CA CYS A 113 -4.28 15.45 -5.15
C CYS A 113 -5.08 16.69 -5.59
N GLY A 114 -5.80 17.36 -4.67
CA GLY A 114 -6.59 18.56 -4.94
C GLY A 114 -8.05 18.31 -5.37
N ILE A 115 -8.45 17.05 -5.54
CA ILE A 115 -9.86 16.72 -5.84
C ILE A 115 -10.68 16.82 -4.56
N SER A 116 -11.82 17.50 -4.65
CA SER A 116 -12.77 17.63 -3.54
C SER A 116 -13.78 16.48 -3.57
N VAL A 117 -14.01 15.87 -2.41
CA VAL A 117 -14.99 14.80 -2.23
C VAL A 117 -16.06 15.28 -1.25
N ALA A 118 -17.32 15.16 -1.63
CA ALA A 118 -18.44 15.47 -0.76
C ALA A 118 -18.53 14.46 0.39
N ALA A 119 -18.88 14.93 1.58
CA ALA A 119 -19.24 14.06 2.69
C ALA A 119 -20.77 13.85 2.72
N ASP A 120 -21.19 12.64 3.10
CA ASP A 120 -22.61 12.29 3.27
C ASP A 120 -23.17 12.82 4.59
N GLY A 121 -22.31 13.18 5.54
CA GLY A 121 -22.70 13.70 6.84
C GLY A 121 -21.53 14.18 7.69
N ASP A 122 -21.86 14.63 8.90
CA ASP A 122 -20.87 15.09 9.88
C ASP A 122 -20.57 14.03 10.95
N LEU A 123 -19.46 14.23 11.66
CA LEU A 123 -18.98 13.32 12.70
C LEU A 123 -19.95 13.25 13.90
N ALA A 124 -20.67 14.36 14.23
CA ALA A 124 -21.60 14.36 15.33
C ALA A 124 -22.85 13.52 15.01
N GLN A 125 -23.31 13.56 13.76
CA GLN A 125 -24.37 12.71 13.25
C GLN A 125 -23.95 11.24 13.26
N GLU A 126 -22.76 10.93 12.78
CA GLU A 126 -22.24 9.56 12.75
C GLU A 126 -22.07 8.96 14.16
N ARG A 127 -21.70 9.76 15.15
CA ARG A 127 -21.68 9.31 16.55
C ARG A 127 -23.06 8.89 17.07
N ARG A 128 -24.15 9.54 16.63
CA ARG A 128 -25.53 9.13 16.96
C ARG A 128 -25.89 7.79 16.31
N HIS A 129 -25.41 7.53 15.09
CA HIS A 129 -25.66 6.27 14.39
C HIS A 129 -25.03 5.05 15.07
N GLN A 130 -24.00 5.20 15.90
CA GLN A 130 -23.41 4.08 16.63
C GLN A 130 -24.37 3.32 17.56
N SER A 131 -25.45 3.95 17.99
CA SER A 131 -26.48 3.35 18.85
C SER A 131 -27.73 2.91 18.09
N HIS A 132 -27.77 3.15 16.77
CA HIS A 132 -28.89 2.86 15.89
C HIS A 132 -28.76 1.42 15.33
N PRO A 133 -29.85 0.78 14.87
CA PRO A 133 -29.76 -0.48 14.11
C PRO A 133 -28.82 -0.42 12.93
N ASP A 134 -28.69 0.75 12.25
CA ASP A 134 -27.75 0.98 11.14
C ASP A 134 -26.32 1.38 11.59
N ARG A 135 -25.91 0.96 12.79
CA ARG A 135 -24.56 1.21 13.27
C ARG A 135 -23.52 0.69 12.27
N PRO A 136 -22.36 1.37 12.11
CA PRO A 136 -21.35 0.88 11.20
C PRO A 136 -20.78 -0.47 11.65
N LEU A 137 -20.55 -1.35 10.70
CA LEU A 137 -19.77 -2.57 10.89
C LEU A 137 -18.30 -2.23 11.07
N MET A 138 -17.81 -1.24 10.32
CA MET A 138 -16.45 -0.75 10.36
C MET A 138 -16.39 0.77 10.21
N ALA A 139 -15.53 1.40 10.98
CA ALA A 139 -15.22 2.83 10.95
C ALA A 139 -13.76 3.02 10.49
N ILE A 140 -13.54 3.68 9.36
CA ILE A 140 -12.21 3.83 8.75
C ILE A 140 -11.79 5.29 8.76
N VAL A 141 -10.56 5.57 9.20
CA VAL A 141 -9.95 6.90 9.15
C VAL A 141 -9.10 7.02 7.89
N CYS A 142 -9.43 8.00 7.05
CA CYS A 142 -8.71 8.36 5.84
C CYS A 142 -8.11 9.76 6.00
N GLY A 143 -6.78 9.86 5.99
CA GLY A 143 -6.08 11.13 6.16
C GLY A 143 -5.60 11.37 7.59
N ASP A 144 -4.78 12.39 7.74
CA ASP A 144 -4.15 12.73 9.02
C ASP A 144 -5.16 13.39 9.98
N GLU A 145 -4.75 13.50 11.24
CA GLU A 145 -5.55 14.22 12.24
C GLU A 145 -5.65 15.69 11.86
N PRO A 146 -6.85 16.29 11.98
CA PRO A 146 -6.99 17.72 11.79
C PRO A 146 -6.06 18.50 12.73
N ASN A 147 -5.47 19.60 12.23
CA ASN A 147 -4.58 20.46 13.03
C ASN A 147 -5.35 21.27 14.11
N ASP A 148 -6.68 21.27 14.06
CA ASP A 148 -7.53 21.88 15.09
C ASP A 148 -7.73 20.92 16.25
N GLY A 149 -7.34 21.34 17.45
CA GLY A 149 -7.47 20.56 18.67
C GLY A 149 -8.93 20.17 19.05
N ARG A 150 -9.96 20.83 18.52
CA ARG A 150 -11.38 20.44 18.70
C ARG A 150 -11.75 19.26 17.79
N GLU A 151 -11.37 19.34 16.54
CA GLU A 151 -11.61 18.28 15.55
C GLU A 151 -10.90 16.99 15.97
N SER A 152 -9.65 17.08 16.38
CA SER A 152 -8.90 15.97 16.93
C SER A 152 -9.59 15.31 18.13
N LYS A 153 -10.11 16.10 19.07
CA LYS A 153 -10.81 15.57 20.25
C LYS A 153 -12.11 14.84 19.84
N ALA A 154 -12.87 15.38 18.89
CA ALA A 154 -14.11 14.77 18.40
C ALA A 154 -13.83 13.43 17.69
N LEU A 155 -12.83 13.38 16.81
CA LEU A 155 -12.39 12.17 16.13
C LEU A 155 -11.92 11.10 17.14
N ASN A 156 -11.09 11.50 18.09
CA ASN A 156 -10.57 10.61 19.13
C ASN A 156 -11.69 10.03 20.01
N ALA A 157 -12.68 10.86 20.36
CA ALA A 157 -13.85 10.41 21.10
C ALA A 157 -14.66 9.38 20.30
N TRP A 158 -14.93 9.68 19.03
CA TRP A 158 -15.66 8.77 18.13
C TRP A 158 -14.97 7.40 17.98
N LEU A 159 -13.66 7.38 17.77
CA LEU A 159 -12.90 6.14 17.64
C LEU A 159 -12.91 5.31 18.93
N ARG A 160 -12.79 5.96 20.11
CA ARG A 160 -12.90 5.26 21.40
C ARG A 160 -14.31 4.70 21.62
N GLU A 161 -15.35 5.43 21.25
CA GLU A 161 -16.73 4.94 21.27
C GLU A 161 -16.94 3.76 20.32
N CYS A 162 -16.39 3.79 19.11
CA CYS A 162 -16.39 2.65 18.19
C CYS A 162 -15.77 1.42 18.85
N ARG A 163 -14.62 1.57 19.52
CA ARG A 163 -13.95 0.48 20.23
C ARG A 163 -14.82 -0.10 21.34
N GLN A 164 -15.43 0.75 22.17
CA GLN A 164 -16.31 0.32 23.26
C GLN A 164 -17.53 -0.47 22.75
N ARG A 165 -18.02 -0.11 21.58
CA ARG A 165 -19.18 -0.76 20.94
C ARG A 165 -18.79 -1.94 20.04
N ARG A 166 -17.53 -2.35 20.05
CA ARG A 166 -17.00 -3.44 19.21
C ARG A 166 -17.22 -3.23 17.71
N ILE A 167 -17.28 -1.98 17.25
CA ILE A 167 -17.21 -1.62 15.84
C ILE A 167 -15.78 -1.82 15.41
N MET A 168 -15.54 -2.48 14.27
CA MET A 168 -14.21 -2.60 13.69
C MET A 168 -13.66 -1.23 13.34
N ILE A 169 -12.37 -1.02 13.58
CA ILE A 169 -11.71 0.26 13.30
C ILE A 169 -10.66 0.04 12.22
N GLY A 170 -10.72 0.85 11.16
CA GLY A 170 -9.73 0.87 10.08
C GLY A 170 -8.96 2.19 10.03
N ALA A 171 -7.74 2.15 9.47
CA ALA A 171 -6.98 3.35 9.17
C ALA A 171 -6.14 3.17 7.91
N PHE A 172 -6.16 4.15 7.02
CA PHE A 172 -5.40 4.17 5.77
C PHE A 172 -4.30 5.23 5.79
N GLY A 173 -3.08 4.83 5.43
CA GLY A 173 -1.96 5.76 5.28
C GLY A 173 -1.71 6.61 6.53
N SER A 174 -1.82 7.92 6.40
CA SER A 174 -1.66 8.86 7.52
C SER A 174 -2.75 8.73 8.59
N GLY A 175 -3.91 8.17 8.29
CA GLY A 175 -4.95 7.87 9.27
C GLY A 175 -4.48 6.94 10.41
N VAL A 176 -3.44 6.14 10.18
CA VAL A 176 -2.81 5.32 11.23
C VAL A 176 -2.17 6.19 12.31
N VAL A 177 -1.63 7.37 11.95
CA VAL A 177 -1.08 8.33 12.91
C VAL A 177 -2.20 8.91 13.80
N ALA A 178 -3.33 9.28 13.18
CA ALA A 178 -4.50 9.73 13.93
C ALA A 178 -4.98 8.66 14.91
N LEU A 179 -5.03 7.39 14.47
CA LEU A 179 -5.41 6.27 15.31
C LEU A 179 -4.40 6.02 16.45
N ALA A 180 -3.09 6.14 16.20
CA ALA A 180 -2.06 6.01 17.22
C ALA A 180 -2.19 7.04 18.35
N LYS A 181 -2.52 8.29 18.04
CA LYS A 181 -2.76 9.37 18.99
C LYS A 181 -3.95 9.12 19.93
N THR A 182 -4.91 8.26 19.53
CA THR A 182 -6.02 7.86 20.43
C THR A 182 -5.58 6.93 21.56
N GLY A 183 -4.39 6.29 21.44
CA GLY A 183 -3.90 5.24 22.31
C GLY A 183 -4.47 3.84 21.99
N LEU A 184 -5.31 3.70 20.96
CA LEU A 184 -5.94 2.41 20.60
C LEU A 184 -4.95 1.42 19.96
N LEU A 185 -3.78 1.89 19.52
CA LEU A 185 -2.71 1.05 18.96
C LEU A 185 -1.62 0.69 20.01
N ASN A 186 -1.74 1.15 21.28
CA ASN A 186 -0.77 0.80 22.30
C ASN A 186 -0.70 -0.73 22.47
N ASP A 187 0.53 -1.26 22.52
CA ASP A 187 0.85 -2.69 22.64
C ASP A 187 0.23 -3.55 21.51
N ARG A 188 0.00 -2.94 20.35
CA ARG A 188 -0.57 -3.60 19.17
C ARG A 188 0.34 -3.45 17.96
N LYS A 189 0.14 -4.37 17.02
CA LYS A 189 0.81 -4.36 15.73
C LYS A 189 0.03 -3.53 14.72
N CYS A 190 0.72 -2.65 13.99
CA CYS A 190 0.09 -1.85 12.93
C CYS A 190 0.99 -1.70 11.70
N SER A 191 0.36 -1.62 10.53
CA SER A 191 1.04 -1.27 9.29
C SER A 191 1.03 0.25 9.11
N ILE A 192 2.20 0.82 8.84
CA ILE A 192 2.38 2.25 8.50
C ILE A 192 3.11 2.37 7.16
N HIS A 193 2.83 3.43 6.40
CA HIS A 193 3.53 3.69 5.14
C HIS A 193 5.06 3.75 5.36
N TRP A 194 5.83 3.11 4.50
CA TRP A 194 7.27 3.00 4.63
C TRP A 194 8.00 4.37 4.74
N GLU A 195 7.47 5.42 4.12
CA GLU A 195 8.01 6.79 4.27
C GLU A 195 7.77 7.36 5.66
N ALA A 196 6.61 7.08 6.26
CA ALA A 196 6.24 7.57 7.59
C ALA A 196 6.84 6.73 8.72
N TYR A 197 7.25 5.50 8.43
CA TYR A 197 7.74 4.54 9.42
C TYR A 197 8.85 5.08 10.35
N PRO A 198 9.90 5.78 9.84
CA PRO A 198 10.95 6.26 10.73
C PRO A 198 10.44 7.24 11.80
N ALA A 199 9.66 8.23 11.38
CA ALA A 199 9.10 9.24 12.29
C ALA A 199 8.03 8.64 13.22
N PHE A 200 7.21 7.71 12.70
CA PHE A 200 6.21 7.01 13.50
C PHE A 200 6.85 6.22 14.63
N LYS A 201 7.89 5.45 14.33
CA LYS A 201 8.61 4.64 15.32
C LYS A 201 9.25 5.47 16.42
N GLU A 202 9.77 6.66 16.10
CA GLU A 202 10.34 7.58 17.08
C GLU A 202 9.28 8.20 18.01
N HIS A 203 8.06 8.48 17.47
CA HIS A 203 6.98 9.09 18.26
C HIS A 203 6.18 8.07 19.09
N PHE A 204 6.04 6.85 18.58
CA PHE A 204 5.18 5.81 19.16
C PHE A 204 5.98 4.54 19.46
N MET A 205 7.00 4.65 20.34
CA MET A 205 7.95 3.57 20.66
C MET A 205 7.30 2.31 21.25
N HIS A 206 6.11 2.43 21.82
CA HIS A 206 5.32 1.33 22.41
C HIS A 206 4.32 0.69 21.44
N ILE A 207 4.31 1.12 20.17
CA ILE A 207 3.51 0.50 19.14
C ILE A 207 4.40 -0.37 18.26
N GLU A 208 4.03 -1.63 18.05
CA GLU A 208 4.74 -2.51 17.11
C GLU A 208 4.39 -2.12 15.67
N SER A 209 5.15 -1.18 15.12
CA SER A 209 4.95 -0.70 13.75
C SER A 209 5.75 -1.51 12.74
N VAL A 210 5.11 -1.85 11.61
CA VAL A 210 5.71 -2.60 10.49
C VAL A 210 5.41 -1.94 9.15
N THR A 211 6.20 -2.29 8.13
CA THR A 211 6.04 -1.80 6.75
C THR A 211 5.49 -2.88 5.81
N THR A 212 4.49 -3.61 6.29
CA THR A 212 3.71 -4.59 5.55
C THR A 212 2.56 -3.91 4.79
N VAL A 213 1.91 -4.60 3.87
CA VAL A 213 0.81 -4.02 3.07
C VAL A 213 -0.33 -3.59 3.98
N TYR A 214 -0.78 -4.48 4.86
CA TYR A 214 -1.74 -4.18 5.93
C TYR A 214 -1.52 -5.12 7.13
N GLU A 215 -2.03 -4.72 8.28
CA GLU A 215 -2.07 -5.53 9.50
C GLU A 215 -3.48 -5.54 10.07
N VAL A 216 -3.84 -6.68 10.66
CA VAL A 216 -5.10 -6.89 11.38
C VAL A 216 -4.75 -7.40 12.77
N ASP A 217 -5.00 -6.58 13.77
CA ASP A 217 -4.78 -6.91 15.17
C ASP A 217 -6.11 -6.74 15.92
N ASP A 218 -6.74 -7.88 16.27
CA ASP A 218 -8.08 -7.94 16.82
C ASP A 218 -9.09 -7.25 15.87
N ASN A 219 -9.81 -6.25 16.32
CA ASN A 219 -10.76 -5.47 15.54
C ASN A 219 -10.17 -4.20 14.91
N ILE A 220 -8.83 -4.07 14.87
CA ILE A 220 -8.14 -2.91 14.30
C ILE A 220 -7.40 -3.32 13.03
N TRP A 221 -7.71 -2.60 11.95
CA TRP A 221 -7.20 -2.83 10.60
C TRP A 221 -6.40 -1.63 10.14
N THR A 222 -5.14 -1.81 9.83
CA THR A 222 -4.26 -0.71 9.40
C THR A 222 -3.57 -1.06 8.10
N CYS A 223 -3.48 -0.13 7.18
CA CYS A 223 -2.73 -0.33 5.93
C CYS A 223 -1.88 0.88 5.55
N ALA A 224 -0.92 0.61 4.69
CA ALA A 224 0.01 1.61 4.17
C ALA A 224 -0.65 2.79 3.41
N GLY A 225 -1.93 2.69 3.07
CA GLY A 225 -2.58 3.63 2.15
C GLY A 225 -2.38 3.26 0.67
N GLY A 226 -2.75 4.15 -0.23
CA GLY A 226 -2.65 3.90 -1.66
C GLY A 226 -3.39 2.64 -2.10
N ALA A 227 -2.76 1.82 -2.96
CA ALA A 227 -3.32 0.55 -3.43
C ALA A 227 -3.42 -0.53 -2.32
N ALA A 228 -2.75 -0.36 -1.17
CA ALA A 228 -2.87 -1.31 -0.07
C ALA A 228 -4.27 -1.32 0.56
N ALA A 229 -5.02 -0.22 0.41
CA ALA A 229 -6.42 -0.17 0.83
C ALA A 229 -7.31 -1.16 0.05
N PHE A 230 -7.03 -1.38 -1.24
CA PHE A 230 -7.69 -2.41 -2.03
C PHE A 230 -7.48 -3.80 -1.43
N ASP A 231 -6.23 -4.15 -1.14
CA ASP A 231 -5.88 -5.48 -0.62
C ASP A 231 -6.51 -5.73 0.75
N MET A 232 -6.43 -4.72 1.64
CA MET A 232 -7.04 -4.80 2.96
C MET A 232 -8.56 -4.96 2.89
N MET A 233 -9.24 -4.18 2.04
CA MET A 233 -10.69 -4.29 1.88
C MET A 233 -11.12 -5.57 1.15
N ALA A 234 -10.31 -6.09 0.23
CA ALA A 234 -10.56 -7.40 -0.36
C ALA A 234 -10.48 -8.53 0.68
N GLN A 235 -9.53 -8.45 1.63
CA GLN A 235 -9.46 -9.36 2.78
C GLN A 235 -10.69 -9.20 3.69
N PHE A 236 -11.15 -7.98 3.92
CA PHE A 236 -12.37 -7.71 4.67
C PHE A 236 -13.60 -8.36 4.00
N VAL A 237 -13.73 -8.22 2.68
CA VAL A 237 -14.78 -8.89 1.88
C VAL A 237 -14.65 -10.41 1.99
N LYS A 238 -13.43 -10.96 1.92
CA LYS A 238 -13.18 -12.40 2.08
C LYS A 238 -13.70 -12.92 3.42
N GLN A 239 -13.49 -12.18 4.52
CA GLN A 239 -13.95 -12.57 5.84
C GLN A 239 -15.48 -12.53 6.00
N HIS A 240 -16.17 -11.61 5.33
CA HIS A 240 -17.61 -11.40 5.47
C HIS A 240 -18.46 -12.10 4.42
N CYS A 241 -17.92 -12.26 3.20
CA CYS A 241 -18.64 -12.80 2.05
C CYS A 241 -18.05 -14.11 1.52
N GLY A 242 -16.92 -14.55 2.08
CA GLY A 242 -16.18 -15.72 1.61
C GLY A 242 -15.21 -15.44 0.47
N GLU A 243 -14.29 -16.39 0.28
CA GLU A 243 -13.23 -16.30 -0.73
C GLU A 243 -13.73 -16.17 -2.18
N PRO A 244 -14.81 -16.86 -2.62
CA PRO A 244 -15.29 -16.74 -3.98
C PRO A 244 -15.71 -15.31 -4.37
N VAL A 245 -16.33 -14.58 -3.43
CA VAL A 245 -16.70 -13.17 -3.65
C VAL A 245 -15.45 -12.29 -3.75
N ALA A 246 -14.47 -12.49 -2.88
CA ALA A 246 -13.23 -11.71 -2.90
C ALA A 246 -12.41 -11.96 -4.18
N VAL A 247 -12.32 -13.20 -4.65
CA VAL A 247 -11.67 -13.53 -5.94
C VAL A 247 -12.37 -12.81 -7.09
N ASN A 248 -13.70 -12.86 -7.14
CA ASN A 248 -14.48 -12.19 -8.18
C ASN A 248 -14.32 -10.65 -8.12
N VAL A 249 -14.20 -10.07 -6.92
CA VAL A 249 -13.83 -8.63 -6.76
C VAL A 249 -12.49 -8.35 -7.44
N GLY A 250 -11.47 -9.18 -7.24
CA GLY A 250 -10.17 -9.04 -7.90
C GLY A 250 -10.26 -9.09 -9.43
N GLU A 251 -11.04 -10.03 -9.96
CA GLU A 251 -11.27 -10.16 -11.41
C GLU A 251 -12.02 -8.94 -11.97
N LEU A 252 -13.09 -8.51 -11.33
CA LEU A 252 -13.87 -7.35 -11.74
C LEU A 252 -13.09 -6.03 -11.68
N ALA A 253 -12.16 -5.92 -10.72
CA ALA A 253 -11.26 -4.78 -10.58
C ALA A 253 -10.08 -4.82 -11.57
N VAL A 254 -9.93 -5.92 -12.34
CA VAL A 254 -8.75 -6.17 -13.19
C VAL A 254 -7.44 -6.07 -12.37
N ALA A 255 -7.52 -6.43 -11.09
CA ALA A 255 -6.36 -6.49 -10.21
C ALA A 255 -5.57 -7.77 -10.54
N GLY A 256 -4.28 -7.63 -10.85
CA GLY A 256 -3.44 -8.77 -11.24
C GLY A 256 -3.32 -9.82 -10.12
N ARG A 257 -3.38 -9.39 -8.86
CA ARG A 257 -3.53 -10.23 -7.67
C ARG A 257 -3.91 -9.36 -6.46
N ILE A 258 -4.51 -9.97 -5.47
CA ILE A 258 -4.70 -9.40 -4.13
C ILE A 258 -3.48 -9.80 -3.30
N ARG A 259 -2.80 -8.83 -2.70
CA ARG A 259 -1.62 -9.06 -1.86
C ARG A 259 -2.04 -9.54 -0.48
N ALA A 260 -1.21 -10.41 0.12
CA ALA A 260 -1.36 -10.76 1.52
C ALA A 260 -0.89 -9.61 2.43
N GLY A 261 -1.43 -9.55 3.65
CA GLY A 261 -1.14 -8.47 4.59
C GLY A 261 0.33 -8.38 4.95
N ASP A 262 0.96 -9.52 5.18
CA ASP A 262 2.37 -9.67 5.59
C ASP A 262 3.39 -9.38 4.47
N GLU A 263 2.94 -9.15 3.24
CA GLU A 263 3.83 -8.77 2.15
C GLU A 263 4.44 -7.39 2.39
N ARG A 264 5.67 -7.21 1.95
CA ARG A 264 6.36 -5.91 2.05
C ARG A 264 5.76 -4.89 1.08
N GLN A 265 5.56 -3.66 1.54
CA GLN A 265 5.07 -2.54 0.73
C GLN A 265 5.96 -2.23 -0.47
N ARG A 266 7.27 -2.26 -0.26
CA ARG A 266 8.24 -1.99 -1.32
C ARG A 266 8.61 -3.27 -2.05
N LEU A 267 8.77 -3.13 -3.34
CA LEU A 267 9.32 -4.23 -4.15
C LEU A 267 10.60 -4.76 -3.53
N PRO A 268 10.83 -6.08 -3.58
CA PRO A 268 12.11 -6.64 -3.17
C PRO A 268 13.27 -5.86 -3.79
N LEU A 269 14.35 -5.69 -3.03
CA LEU A 269 15.53 -4.93 -3.45
C LEU A 269 16.07 -5.38 -4.81
N LEU A 270 15.94 -6.66 -5.12
CA LEU A 270 16.19 -7.25 -6.44
C LEU A 270 15.50 -6.50 -7.58
N ARG A 271 14.22 -6.16 -7.42
CA ARG A 271 13.44 -5.45 -8.44
C ARG A 271 13.69 -3.94 -8.43
N GLN A 272 14.00 -3.37 -7.25
CA GLN A 272 14.25 -1.92 -7.14
C GLN A 272 15.57 -1.51 -7.80
N HIS A 273 16.59 -2.34 -7.72
CA HIS A 273 17.94 -2.03 -8.19
C HIS A 273 18.35 -2.78 -9.44
N GLY A 274 17.47 -3.64 -9.97
CA GLY A 274 17.78 -4.45 -11.14
C GLY A 274 18.88 -5.50 -10.91
N THR A 275 19.35 -5.66 -9.65
CA THR A 275 20.34 -6.67 -9.31
C THR A 275 19.71 -8.02 -9.06
N ILE A 276 20.30 -9.06 -9.60
CA ILE A 276 19.88 -10.45 -9.41
C ILE A 276 20.77 -11.14 -8.33
N ASN A 277 21.81 -10.46 -7.86
CA ASN A 277 22.78 -11.06 -6.94
C ASN A 277 22.24 -11.12 -5.50
N PRO A 278 21.94 -12.32 -4.97
CA PRO A 278 21.34 -12.48 -3.64
C PRO A 278 22.26 -12.00 -2.51
N THR A 279 23.56 -12.02 -2.71
CA THR A 279 24.53 -11.52 -1.74
C THR A 279 24.46 -10.00 -1.59
N VAL A 280 24.30 -9.28 -2.71
CA VAL A 280 24.10 -7.82 -2.67
C VAL A 280 22.79 -7.48 -1.95
N VAL A 281 21.72 -8.22 -2.24
CA VAL A 281 20.42 -8.05 -1.55
C VAL A 281 20.55 -8.26 -0.05
N LYS A 282 21.22 -9.34 0.38
CA LYS A 282 21.48 -9.62 1.80
C LYS A 282 22.25 -8.50 2.46
N LEU A 283 23.32 -8.01 1.80
CA LEU A 283 24.13 -6.90 2.32
C LEU A 283 23.33 -5.60 2.46
N ILE A 284 22.48 -5.29 1.48
CA ILE A 284 21.59 -4.11 1.55
C ILE A 284 20.59 -4.26 2.71
N GLY A 285 20.01 -5.44 2.91
CA GLY A 285 19.14 -5.73 4.06
C GLY A 285 19.84 -5.45 5.38
N LEU A 286 21.04 -6.00 5.57
CA LEU A 286 21.86 -5.74 6.77
C LEU A 286 22.16 -4.24 6.98
N MET A 287 22.43 -3.51 5.90
CA MET A 287 22.63 -2.06 5.98
C MET A 287 21.36 -1.31 6.40
N GLN A 288 20.20 -1.72 5.91
CA GLN A 288 18.91 -1.10 6.25
C GLN A 288 18.50 -1.36 7.72
N GLU A 289 18.81 -2.54 8.22
CA GLU A 289 18.54 -2.90 9.62
C GLU A 289 19.48 -2.20 10.62
N ASN A 290 20.64 -1.69 10.14
CA ASN A 290 21.68 -1.11 10.99
C ASN A 290 22.01 0.37 10.63
N LEU A 291 20.97 1.19 10.40
CA LEU A 291 21.18 2.60 10.03
C LEU A 291 21.70 3.45 11.18
N ALA A 292 21.21 3.22 12.40
CA ALA A 292 21.63 3.96 13.60
C ALA A 292 23.02 3.54 14.09
N SER A 293 23.34 2.25 14.00
CA SER A 293 24.63 1.66 14.37
C SER A 293 25.26 0.99 13.16
N PRO A 294 25.87 1.76 12.25
CA PRO A 294 26.32 1.24 10.98
C PRO A 294 27.38 0.14 11.11
N LEU A 295 27.10 -1.02 10.52
CA LEU A 295 28.04 -2.12 10.43
C LEU A 295 29.32 -1.70 9.68
N THR A 296 30.46 -2.15 10.19
CA THR A 296 31.75 -2.00 9.51
C THR A 296 31.82 -2.87 8.26
N MET A 297 32.74 -2.55 7.37
CA MET A 297 33.00 -3.40 6.19
C MET A 297 33.50 -4.81 6.55
N ALA A 298 34.10 -4.98 7.73
CA ALA A 298 34.54 -6.30 8.21
C ALA A 298 33.33 -7.14 8.67
N GLU A 299 32.40 -6.56 9.40
CA GLU A 299 31.16 -7.22 9.84
C GLU A 299 30.27 -7.59 8.65
N LEU A 300 30.11 -6.69 7.67
CA LEU A 300 29.39 -7.00 6.43
C LEU A 300 30.04 -8.13 5.66
N ALA A 301 31.38 -8.16 5.61
CA ALA A 301 32.14 -9.21 4.94
C ALA A 301 31.97 -10.58 5.63
N ALA A 302 32.04 -10.58 6.97
CA ALA A 302 31.80 -11.78 7.77
C ALA A 302 30.39 -12.34 7.59
N ALA A 303 29.37 -11.47 7.56
CA ALA A 303 27.95 -11.86 7.43
C ALA A 303 27.61 -12.60 6.11
N VAL A 304 28.42 -12.41 5.06
CA VAL A 304 28.25 -13.05 3.74
C VAL A 304 29.39 -13.96 3.35
N ALA A 305 30.37 -14.20 4.24
CA ALA A 305 31.56 -15.01 4.00
C ALA A 305 32.36 -14.60 2.74
N LEU A 306 32.47 -13.29 2.48
CA LEU A 306 33.23 -12.72 1.37
C LEU A 306 34.33 -11.78 1.87
N SER A 307 35.39 -11.63 1.08
CA SER A 307 36.40 -10.60 1.34
C SER A 307 35.84 -9.20 1.02
N ARG A 308 36.36 -8.18 1.69
CA ARG A 308 36.00 -6.77 1.42
C ARG A 308 36.15 -6.40 -0.06
N ARG A 309 37.21 -6.91 -0.73
CA ARG A 309 37.48 -6.66 -2.16
C ARG A 309 36.39 -7.26 -3.06
N GLN A 310 35.87 -8.46 -2.68
CA GLN A 310 34.77 -9.09 -3.42
C GLN A 310 33.47 -8.28 -3.27
N ILE A 311 33.16 -7.80 -2.07
CA ILE A 311 31.97 -6.94 -1.83
C ILE A 311 32.07 -5.64 -2.62
N GLU A 312 33.24 -4.98 -2.61
CA GLU A 312 33.46 -3.75 -3.37
C GLU A 312 33.26 -3.98 -4.87
N ARG A 313 33.74 -5.10 -5.40
CA ARG A 313 33.54 -5.49 -6.80
C ARG A 313 32.08 -5.76 -7.11
N LEU A 314 31.38 -6.51 -6.26
CA LEU A 314 29.96 -6.79 -6.42
C LEU A 314 29.14 -5.52 -6.46
N PHE A 315 29.32 -4.60 -5.48
CA PHE A 315 28.58 -3.35 -5.45
C PHE A 315 28.85 -2.45 -6.65
N ARG A 316 30.10 -2.42 -7.15
CA ARG A 316 30.43 -1.67 -8.37
C ARG A 316 29.75 -2.25 -9.61
N ASN A 317 29.79 -3.57 -9.75
CA ASN A 317 29.21 -4.27 -10.91
C ASN A 317 27.68 -4.15 -10.92
N GLU A 318 27.03 -4.38 -9.77
CA GLU A 318 25.57 -4.44 -9.69
C GLU A 318 24.91 -3.05 -9.52
N LEU A 319 25.56 -2.12 -8.80
CA LEU A 319 24.96 -0.84 -8.38
C LEU A 319 25.76 0.39 -8.85
N GLY A 320 26.86 0.22 -9.55
CA GLY A 320 27.71 1.32 -10.05
C GLY A 320 28.37 2.17 -8.96
N ARG A 321 28.38 1.71 -7.70
CA ARG A 321 28.88 2.49 -6.56
C ARG A 321 29.51 1.60 -5.49
N SER A 322 30.35 2.18 -4.60
CA SER A 322 30.95 1.42 -3.51
C SER A 322 29.96 1.14 -2.38
N PRO A 323 30.13 0.05 -1.60
CA PRO A 323 29.28 -0.27 -0.45
C PRO A 323 29.18 0.86 0.57
N ARG A 324 30.32 1.52 0.88
CA ARG A 324 30.35 2.66 1.80
C ARG A 324 29.53 3.85 1.32
N ARG A 325 29.58 4.14 0.01
CA ARG A 325 28.80 5.21 -0.59
C ARG A 325 27.31 4.87 -0.54
N TYR A 326 26.96 3.65 -0.90
CA TYR A 326 25.57 3.17 -0.85
C TYR A 326 25.00 3.23 0.57
N PHE A 327 25.72 2.73 1.57
CA PHE A 327 25.30 2.75 2.97
C PHE A 327 25.08 4.19 3.49
N ARG A 328 25.99 5.11 3.13
CA ARG A 328 25.83 6.52 3.47
C ARG A 328 24.58 7.13 2.81
N GLU A 329 24.30 6.82 1.55
CA GLU A 329 23.10 7.27 0.84
C GLU A 329 21.82 6.75 1.52
N LEU A 330 21.77 5.49 1.95
CA LEU A 330 20.66 4.94 2.73
C LEU A 330 20.43 5.72 4.02
N ARG A 331 21.49 6.03 4.77
CA ARG A 331 21.41 6.79 6.02
C ARG A 331 20.95 8.23 5.79
N LEU A 332 21.37 8.87 4.72
CA LEU A 332 20.95 10.22 4.34
C LEU A 332 19.49 10.25 3.89
N GLU A 333 19.02 9.23 3.19
CA GLU A 333 17.61 9.11 2.81
C GLU A 333 16.72 8.89 4.05
N HIS A 334 17.16 8.06 4.98
CA HIS A 334 16.47 7.89 6.27
C HIS A 334 16.40 9.21 7.05
N ALA A 335 17.51 9.97 7.09
CA ALA A 335 17.55 11.29 7.72
C ALA A 335 16.60 12.28 7.06
N ARG A 336 16.45 12.22 5.72
CA ARG A 336 15.51 13.06 4.98
C ARG A 336 14.07 12.79 5.42
N LEU A 337 13.69 11.52 5.56
CA LEU A 337 12.36 11.13 6.03
C LEU A 337 12.10 11.63 7.47
N LEU A 338 13.07 11.43 8.38
CA LEU A 338 12.97 11.94 9.75
C LEU A 338 12.80 13.46 9.79
N LEU A 339 13.61 14.22 9.04
CA LEU A 339 13.52 15.68 8.98
C LEU A 339 12.19 16.17 8.42
N ALA A 340 11.62 15.48 7.42
CA ALA A 340 10.35 15.86 6.80
C ALA A 340 9.13 15.60 7.69
N GLN A 341 9.18 14.57 8.54
CA GLN A 341 7.99 14.05 9.23
C GLN A 341 8.10 14.05 10.76
N SER A 342 9.22 14.52 11.31
CA SER A 342 9.39 14.62 12.77
C SER A 342 9.85 16.02 13.19
N THR A 343 9.68 16.31 14.49
CA THR A 343 10.15 17.54 15.12
C THR A 343 11.55 17.40 15.75
N LEU A 344 12.19 16.23 15.60
CA LEU A 344 13.50 15.91 16.19
C LEU A 344 14.55 16.96 15.80
N PRO A 345 15.38 17.45 16.74
CA PRO A 345 16.51 18.31 16.44
C PRO A 345 17.44 17.70 15.38
N VAL A 346 18.06 18.54 14.55
CA VAL A 346 18.98 18.08 13.48
C VAL A 346 20.10 17.18 14.05
N LEU A 347 20.56 17.48 15.27
CA LEU A 347 21.56 16.67 15.96
C LEU A 347 21.04 15.26 16.26
N GLU A 348 19.85 15.15 16.78
CA GLU A 348 19.22 13.86 17.09
C GLU A 348 18.97 13.03 15.82
N VAL A 349 18.49 13.66 14.74
CA VAL A 349 18.38 13.01 13.44
C VAL A 349 19.74 12.51 12.95
N ALA A 350 20.82 13.29 13.11
CA ALA A 350 22.16 12.84 12.73
C ALA A 350 22.58 11.59 13.52
N ILE A 351 22.33 11.56 14.83
CA ILE A 351 22.62 10.42 15.73
C ILE A 351 21.78 9.21 15.33
N ALA A 352 20.45 9.37 15.15
CA ALA A 352 19.54 8.31 14.75
C ALA A 352 19.91 7.67 13.40
N CYS A 353 20.61 8.43 12.55
CA CYS A 353 21.19 7.94 11.29
C CYS A 353 22.65 7.51 11.39
N GLY A 354 23.19 7.33 12.59
CA GLY A 354 24.53 6.84 12.85
C GLY A 354 25.65 7.79 12.47
N PHE A 355 25.42 9.10 12.39
CA PHE A 355 26.47 10.10 12.20
C PHE A 355 27.04 10.54 13.56
N ILE A 356 28.35 10.50 13.70
CA ILE A 356 29.04 10.89 14.94
C ILE A 356 29.10 12.42 15.11
N SER A 357 29.04 13.18 13.99
CA SER A 357 29.19 14.63 13.98
C SER A 357 28.09 15.29 13.16
N ALA A 358 27.37 16.24 13.76
CA ALA A 358 26.36 17.04 13.10
C ALA A 358 26.92 17.86 11.92
N SER A 359 28.17 18.32 12.03
CA SER A 359 28.85 19.04 10.95
C SER A 359 29.13 18.14 9.74
N HIS A 360 29.62 16.92 9.99
CA HIS A 360 29.83 15.92 8.95
C HIS A 360 28.50 15.50 8.31
N PHE A 361 27.48 15.27 9.13
CA PHE A 361 26.12 14.98 8.67
C PHE A 361 25.61 16.10 7.73
N SER A 362 25.63 17.34 8.19
CA SER A 362 25.13 18.49 7.41
C SER A 362 25.85 18.66 6.08
N LYS A 363 27.16 18.43 6.05
CA LYS A 363 27.97 18.46 4.81
C LYS A 363 27.53 17.34 3.85
N CYS A 364 27.40 16.11 4.35
CA CYS A 364 26.97 14.96 3.55
C CYS A 364 25.52 15.11 3.06
N PHE A 365 24.63 15.61 3.91
CA PHE A 365 23.23 15.83 3.59
C PHE A 365 23.07 16.88 2.48
N ARG A 366 23.77 18.03 2.61
CA ARG A 366 23.76 19.06 1.56
C ARG A 366 24.34 18.57 0.25
N ALA A 367 25.37 17.75 0.28
CA ALA A 367 25.96 17.16 -0.92
C ALA A 367 25.02 16.18 -1.62
N ALA A 368 24.17 15.45 -0.86
CA ALA A 368 23.23 14.47 -1.39
C ALA A 368 21.91 15.11 -1.86
N HIS A 369 21.38 16.08 -1.10
CA HIS A 369 20.03 16.61 -1.30
C HIS A 369 20.02 18.08 -1.78
N LEU A 370 21.16 18.72 -1.98
CA LEU A 370 21.33 20.10 -2.45
C LEU A 370 20.73 21.18 -1.54
N ILE A 371 20.24 20.80 -0.37
CA ILE A 371 19.68 21.70 0.65
C ILE A 371 20.27 21.37 2.03
N ALA A 372 20.23 22.33 2.94
CA ALA A 372 20.65 22.09 4.32
C ALA A 372 19.59 21.28 5.11
N PRO A 373 19.98 20.48 6.13
CA PRO A 373 19.05 19.66 6.90
C PRO A 373 17.86 20.45 7.48
N HIS A 374 18.07 21.65 7.99
CA HIS A 374 17.00 22.49 8.54
C HIS A 374 15.99 22.95 7.47
N GLN A 375 16.40 23.08 6.22
CA GLN A 375 15.54 23.43 5.08
C GLN A 375 14.68 22.25 4.61
N ALA A 376 15.05 21.04 4.97
CA ALA A 376 14.28 19.83 4.63
C ALA A 376 13.04 19.66 5.52
N ARG A 377 12.91 20.45 6.61
CA ARG A 377 11.75 20.37 7.50
C ARG A 377 10.47 20.87 6.81
N GLY A 378 9.40 20.10 7.00
CA GLY A 378 8.07 20.47 6.49
C GLY A 378 7.93 20.50 4.96
N LEU A 379 8.98 20.10 4.24
CA LEU A 379 8.87 19.97 2.79
C LEU A 379 8.25 18.62 2.46
N PRO A 380 7.17 18.58 1.65
CA PRO A 380 6.55 17.33 1.27
C PRO A 380 7.58 16.45 0.54
N ALA A 381 7.57 15.16 0.87
CA ALA A 381 8.49 14.16 0.32
C ALA A 381 8.59 14.17 -1.23
N ARG A 382 7.55 14.64 -1.92
CA ARG A 382 7.45 14.72 -3.38
C ARG A 382 8.31 15.79 -4.06
N ARG A 383 8.81 16.84 -3.37
CA ARG A 383 9.60 17.90 -4.03
C ARG A 383 11.02 17.49 -4.43
N TYR A 384 11.50 16.33 -3.98
CA TYR A 384 12.88 15.89 -4.22
C TYR A 384 13.04 14.80 -5.29
N LEU A 385 11.96 14.35 -5.94
CA LEU A 385 12.03 13.36 -7.02
C LEU A 385 12.58 13.94 -8.35
N ASN A 386 12.91 15.24 -8.39
CA ASN A 386 13.58 15.89 -9.52
C ASN A 386 15.10 16.01 -9.34
N VAL A 387 15.75 15.08 -8.66
CA VAL A 387 17.19 14.89 -8.87
C VAL A 387 17.30 14.10 -10.17
N PRO A 388 17.83 14.70 -11.26
CA PRO A 388 18.04 13.97 -12.49
C PRO A 388 18.89 12.76 -12.17
N SER A 389 18.40 11.59 -12.51
CA SER A 389 19.20 10.37 -12.63
C SER A 389 20.20 10.61 -13.76
N GLN A 390 21.24 11.39 -13.49
CA GLN A 390 22.37 11.49 -14.40
C GLN A 390 23.07 10.14 -14.40
N GLY A 391 22.92 9.42 -15.50
CA GLY A 391 23.77 8.30 -15.81
C GLY A 391 23.10 7.01 -16.22
N PHE A 392 22.09 7.02 -17.07
CA PHE A 392 21.90 5.97 -18.05
C PHE A 392 22.10 6.53 -19.45
N GLN A 393 23.35 6.90 -19.77
CA GLN A 393 23.75 6.86 -21.17
C GLN A 393 24.06 5.41 -21.48
N SER A 394 23.15 4.82 -22.24
CA SER A 394 23.36 3.62 -23.01
C SER A 394 24.67 3.76 -23.81
N ALA A 395 25.69 3.02 -23.44
CA ALA A 395 26.72 2.66 -24.38
C ALA A 395 26.16 1.51 -25.22
N ALA A 396 25.51 1.87 -26.33
CA ALA A 396 25.37 0.99 -27.45
C ALA A 396 26.74 0.91 -28.14
N ILE A 397 27.37 -0.24 -28.10
CA ILE A 397 28.13 -0.90 -29.19
C ILE A 397 28.11 -2.38 -28.83
#